data_4688651925cee6de567962d6689e8e07
#
_entry.id   4688651925cee6de567962d6689e8e07
#
_cell.length_a   1.000
_cell.length_b   1.000
_cell.length_c   1.000
_cell.angle_alpha   90.00
_cell.angle_beta   90.00
_cell.angle_gamma   90.00
#
_symmetry.space_group_name_H-M   'P 1'
#
loop_
_entity.id
_entity.type
_entity.pdbx_description
1 polymer ?
#
loop_
_entity_poly.entity_id
_entity_poly.type
_entity_poly.pdbx_seq_one_letter_code
_entity_poly.pdbx_strand_id
1 'polypeptide(L)'
;GGNRAVSRQILDCTLRDGGYINDWRFGRKTITSILDKLECAKIDIIECGFLTGMVQEKECSLFNSTANIEEVLPKRERSSMYVAMIAIGEKELHPSKLTPYDGKSIEGIRLTFHKNEIDLAIEWAHIIMEKGYRVFMQPVGTVFYSDIELLQLVEKMNQLKPYAFYIVD
;
A
#
# COMPACT_ATOMS: atom_id res chain seq x y z
N GLY A 1 -15.01 -11.41 -30.60
CA GLY A 1 -13.88 -11.56 -29.72
C GLY A 1 -13.16 -10.23 -29.56
N GLY A 2 -13.52 -9.44 -28.53
CA GLY A 2 -12.82 -8.20 -28.24
C GLY A 2 -11.53 -8.52 -27.49
N ASN A 3 -10.38 -8.22 -28.06
CA ASN A 3 -9.11 -8.15 -27.37
C ASN A 3 -9.23 -7.06 -26.30
N ARG A 4 -9.48 -7.44 -25.03
CA ARG A 4 -9.20 -6.55 -23.91
C ARG A 4 -7.69 -6.39 -23.84
N ALA A 5 -7.18 -5.26 -24.30
CA ALA A 5 -5.83 -4.86 -24.04
C ALA A 5 -5.64 -4.87 -22.52
N VAL A 6 -4.76 -5.74 -22.02
CA VAL A 6 -4.36 -5.74 -20.62
C VAL A 6 -3.54 -4.46 -20.44
N SER A 7 -4.14 -3.42 -19.87
CA SER A 7 -3.43 -2.18 -19.56
C SER A 7 -2.49 -2.48 -18.39
N ARG A 8 -1.17 -2.39 -18.64
CA ARG A 8 -0.15 -2.52 -17.61
C ARG A 8 -0.12 -1.23 -16.79
N GLN A 9 -0.35 -1.35 -15.48
CA GLN A 9 -0.17 -0.25 -14.55
C GLN A 9 1.24 -0.27 -13.98
N ILE A 10 1.85 0.91 -13.88
CA ILE A 10 3.17 1.08 -13.26
C ILE A 10 2.97 1.51 -11.82
N LEU A 11 3.57 0.75 -10.90
CA LEU A 11 3.62 1.04 -9.47
C LEU A 11 5.03 1.47 -9.09
N ASP A 12 5.19 2.63 -8.48
CA ASP A 12 6.45 3.10 -7.92
C ASP A 12 6.46 2.90 -6.41
N CYS A 13 7.51 2.28 -5.89
CA CYS A 13 7.71 1.98 -4.48
C CYS A 13 8.97 2.65 -3.90
N THR A 14 9.53 3.65 -4.54
CA THR A 14 10.81 4.25 -4.16
C THR A 14 10.85 4.68 -2.70
N LEU A 15 9.81 5.36 -2.23
CA LEU A 15 9.76 5.88 -0.86
C LEU A 15 9.57 4.79 0.21
N ARG A 16 9.20 3.59 -0.17
CA ARG A 16 9.14 2.44 0.71
C ARG A 16 10.40 1.58 0.59
N ASP A 17 10.69 1.07 -0.60
CA ASP A 17 11.83 0.18 -0.83
C ASP A 17 13.17 0.86 -0.59
N GLY A 18 13.30 2.12 -1.01
CA GLY A 18 14.53 2.88 -0.82
C GLY A 18 14.84 3.21 0.64
N GLY A 19 13.86 3.08 1.52
CA GLY A 19 13.99 3.42 2.95
C GLY A 19 14.83 2.46 3.77
N TYR A 20 15.10 1.27 3.26
CA TYR A 20 15.95 0.31 3.97
C TYR A 20 17.42 0.74 4.08
N ILE A 21 17.85 1.72 3.30
CA ILE A 21 19.22 2.25 3.34
C ILE A 21 19.35 3.37 4.38
N ASN A 22 18.31 4.17 4.60
CA ASN A 22 18.34 5.39 5.41
C ASN A 22 17.29 5.43 6.52
N ASP A 23 16.72 4.29 6.91
CA ASP A 23 15.62 4.17 7.89
C ASP A 23 14.41 5.03 7.53
N TRP A 24 14.09 5.13 6.20
CA TRP A 24 13.00 5.95 5.63
C TRP A 24 13.13 7.45 5.90
N ARG A 25 14.31 7.90 6.30
CA ARG A 25 14.61 9.30 6.58
C ARG A 25 15.12 10.01 5.32
N PHE A 26 14.22 10.24 4.39
CA PHE A 26 14.52 10.94 3.13
C PHE A 26 14.60 12.46 3.27
N GLY A 27 13.99 13.01 4.32
CA GLY A 27 13.73 14.43 4.44
C GLY A 27 12.40 14.83 3.79
N ARG A 28 11.67 15.71 4.44
CA ARG A 28 10.32 16.11 3.97
C ARG A 28 10.35 16.72 2.57
N LYS A 29 11.32 17.58 2.28
CA LYS A 29 11.45 18.20 0.96
C LYS A 29 11.69 17.17 -0.13
N THR A 30 12.53 16.16 0.14
CA THR A 30 12.82 15.09 -0.80
C THR A 30 11.58 14.22 -1.04
N ILE A 31 10.85 13.86 0.02
CA ILE A 31 9.60 13.10 -0.10
C ILE A 31 8.61 13.85 -1.00
N THR A 32 8.36 15.12 -0.71
CA THR A 32 7.44 15.96 -1.48
C THR A 32 7.89 16.08 -2.94
N SER A 33 9.18 16.28 -3.17
CA SER A 33 9.76 16.39 -4.52
C SER A 33 9.63 15.10 -5.32
N ILE A 34 9.88 13.95 -4.70
CA ILE A 34 9.74 12.64 -5.36
C ILE A 34 8.28 12.42 -5.77
N LEU A 35 7.34 12.65 -4.87
CA LEU A 35 5.91 12.48 -5.16
C LEU A 35 5.46 13.40 -6.30
N ASP A 36 5.92 14.64 -6.29
CA ASP A 36 5.58 15.59 -7.35
C ASP A 36 6.16 15.19 -8.71
N LYS A 37 7.40 14.71 -8.75
CA LYS A 37 8.02 14.23 -9.99
C LYS A 37 7.34 12.98 -10.54
N LEU A 38 6.94 12.06 -9.66
CA LEU A 38 6.23 10.84 -10.06
C LEU A 38 4.84 11.18 -10.62
N GLU A 39 4.13 12.14 -10.02
CA GLU A 39 2.86 12.65 -10.55
C GLU A 39 3.06 13.28 -11.93
N CYS A 40 4.10 14.11 -12.11
CA CYS A 40 4.44 14.71 -13.40
C CYS A 40 4.77 13.66 -14.46
N ALA A 41 5.42 12.57 -14.07
CA ALA A 41 5.74 11.46 -14.96
C ALA A 41 4.52 10.57 -15.28
N LYS A 42 3.36 10.86 -14.69
CA LYS A 42 2.10 10.12 -14.88
C LYS A 42 2.23 8.65 -14.50
N ILE A 43 2.92 8.37 -13.39
CA ILE A 43 2.97 7.03 -12.81
C ILE A 43 1.56 6.66 -12.33
N ASP A 44 1.10 5.45 -12.62
CA ASP A 44 -0.28 5.04 -12.32
C ASP A 44 -0.54 4.94 -10.83
N ILE A 45 0.36 4.28 -10.09
CA ILE A 45 0.23 4.05 -8.66
C ILE A 45 1.53 4.45 -7.97
N ILE A 46 1.43 5.29 -6.94
CA ILE A 46 2.58 5.80 -6.20
C ILE A 46 2.43 5.42 -4.74
N GLU A 47 3.40 4.66 -4.21
CA GLU A 47 3.45 4.28 -2.80
C GLU A 47 4.21 5.34 -2.01
N CYS A 48 3.55 5.95 -1.04
CA CYS A 48 4.11 7.05 -0.25
C CYS A 48 5.07 6.59 0.85
N GLY A 49 4.92 5.36 1.32
CA GLY A 49 5.67 4.79 2.42
C GLY A 49 4.82 3.82 3.23
N PHE A 50 5.17 3.66 4.51
CA PHE A 50 4.42 2.80 5.43
C PHE A 50 3.42 3.58 6.27
N LEU A 51 2.30 2.93 6.59
CA LEU A 51 1.43 3.32 7.70
C LEU A 51 1.82 2.52 8.94
N THR A 52 2.24 3.21 10.00
CA THR A 52 2.75 2.60 11.22
C THR A 52 2.05 3.12 12.46
N GLY A 53 2.12 2.37 13.55
CA GLY A 53 1.66 2.82 14.87
C GLY A 53 2.68 3.68 15.62
N MET A 54 3.78 4.06 14.97
CA MET A 54 4.86 4.84 15.58
C MET A 54 4.51 6.33 15.66
N VAL A 55 5.26 7.06 16.49
CA VAL A 55 5.15 8.52 16.54
C VAL A 55 5.61 9.09 15.19
N GLN A 56 4.85 10.06 14.68
CA GLN A 56 5.13 10.68 13.40
C GLN A 56 6.44 11.49 13.44
N GLU A 57 7.30 11.23 12.46
CA GLU A 57 8.50 12.04 12.19
C GLU A 57 8.38 12.66 10.79
N LYS A 58 8.46 13.98 10.71
CA LYS A 58 8.23 14.74 9.46
C LYS A 58 9.23 14.40 8.33
N GLU A 59 10.43 13.97 8.72
CA GLU A 59 11.50 13.68 7.75
C GLU A 59 11.46 12.26 7.21
N CYS A 60 10.54 11.42 7.69
CA CYS A 60 10.45 10.01 7.33
C CYS A 60 9.24 9.70 6.46
N SER A 61 9.37 8.70 5.58
CA SER A 61 8.25 8.09 4.84
C SER A 61 7.55 6.99 5.65
N LEU A 62 7.48 7.18 6.97
CA LEU A 62 6.72 6.38 7.92
C LEU A 62 5.62 7.29 8.49
N PHE A 63 4.38 6.96 8.22
CA PHE A 63 3.23 7.81 8.55
C PHE A 63 2.34 7.12 9.57
N ASN A 64 1.80 7.85 10.51
CA ASN A 64 0.86 7.31 11.49
C ASN A 64 -0.60 7.66 11.22
N SER A 65 -0.87 8.40 10.16
CA SER A 65 -2.23 8.73 9.72
C SER A 65 -2.27 9.09 8.25
N THR A 66 -3.44 9.00 7.64
CA THR A 66 -3.65 9.47 6.26
C THR A 66 -3.55 10.98 6.15
N ALA A 67 -3.89 11.72 7.21
CA ALA A 67 -3.74 13.18 7.26
C ALA A 67 -2.27 13.59 7.12
N ASN A 68 -1.35 12.86 7.74
CA ASN A 68 0.08 13.13 7.62
C ASN A 68 0.60 12.84 6.21
N ILE A 69 0.06 11.85 5.52
CA ILE A 69 0.38 11.60 4.11
C ILE A 69 -0.14 12.75 3.24
N GLU A 70 -1.35 13.24 3.47
CA GLU A 70 -1.93 14.34 2.71
C GLU A 70 -1.00 15.56 2.67
N GLU A 71 -0.29 15.84 3.75
CA GLU A 71 0.62 16.98 3.84
C GLU A 71 1.77 16.95 2.83
N VAL A 72 2.18 15.78 2.38
CA VAL A 72 3.28 15.60 1.41
C VAL A 72 2.82 15.34 -0.01
N LEU A 73 1.53 15.11 -0.22
CA LEU A 73 0.97 14.88 -1.56
C LEU A 73 0.99 16.16 -2.40
N PRO A 74 1.12 16.03 -3.74
CA PRO A 74 0.99 17.18 -4.62
C PRO A 74 -0.30 17.96 -4.36
N LYS A 75 -0.21 19.29 -4.32
CA LYS A 75 -1.33 20.19 -3.99
C LYS A 75 -2.20 20.57 -5.18
N ARG A 76 -1.81 20.14 -6.37
CA ARG A 76 -2.57 20.29 -7.62
C ARG A 76 -3.46 19.08 -7.83
N GLU A 77 -4.28 19.09 -8.86
CA GLU A 77 -5.06 17.94 -9.29
C GLU A 77 -4.13 16.73 -9.52
N ARG A 78 -4.48 15.61 -8.93
CA ARG A 78 -3.68 14.38 -8.97
C ARG A 78 -4.34 13.37 -9.89
N SER A 79 -3.59 12.85 -10.86
CA SER A 79 -4.04 11.79 -11.77
C SER A 79 -3.59 10.39 -11.31
N SER A 80 -2.53 10.31 -10.52
CA SER A 80 -2.03 9.05 -9.98
C SER A 80 -2.87 8.56 -8.80
N MET A 81 -2.88 7.24 -8.58
CA MET A 81 -3.42 6.64 -7.36
C MET A 81 -2.33 6.60 -6.30
N TYR A 82 -2.57 7.19 -5.14
CA TYR A 82 -1.63 7.15 -4.02
C TYR A 82 -2.01 6.07 -3.05
N VAL A 83 -1.02 5.29 -2.64
CA VAL A 83 -1.19 4.17 -1.69
C VAL A 83 -0.12 4.23 -0.60
N ALA A 84 -0.35 3.52 0.48
CA ALA A 84 0.63 3.29 1.53
C ALA A 84 0.57 1.82 1.94
N MET A 85 1.65 1.31 2.53
CA MET A 85 1.75 -0.08 2.93
C MET A 85 1.49 -0.25 4.42
N ILE A 86 0.70 -1.25 4.77
CA ILE A 86 0.62 -1.80 6.11
C ILE A 86 1.28 -3.18 6.07
N ALA A 87 2.40 -3.34 6.78
CA ALA A 87 3.10 -4.60 6.87
C ALA A 87 2.78 -5.26 8.22
N ILE A 88 2.01 -6.32 8.20
CA ILE A 88 1.62 -7.05 9.42
C ILE A 88 2.88 -7.59 10.10
N GLY A 89 3.00 -7.34 11.41
CA GLY A 89 4.15 -7.73 12.22
C GLY A 89 5.32 -6.73 12.23
N GLU A 90 5.24 -5.63 11.47
CA GLU A 90 6.31 -4.62 11.34
C GLU A 90 5.85 -3.24 11.81
N LYS A 91 5.49 -3.12 13.09
CA LYS A 91 5.04 -1.85 13.72
C LYS A 91 3.88 -1.19 12.98
N GLU A 92 3.01 -1.99 12.43
CA GLU A 92 1.89 -1.58 11.59
C GLU A 92 0.87 -0.70 12.32
N LEU A 93 0.21 0.17 11.56
CA LEU A 93 -0.99 0.84 12.01
C LEU A 93 -2.15 -0.15 12.00
N HIS A 94 -2.81 -0.35 13.14
CA HIS A 94 -4.01 -1.18 13.16
C HIS A 94 -5.13 -0.52 12.35
N PRO A 95 -5.81 -1.26 11.46
CA PRO A 95 -6.84 -0.68 10.57
C PRO A 95 -7.99 0.03 11.28
N SER A 96 -8.27 -0.32 12.55
CA SER A 96 -9.28 0.39 13.36
C SER A 96 -8.96 1.86 13.58
N LYS A 97 -7.68 2.25 13.45
CA LYS A 97 -7.21 3.63 13.62
C LYS A 97 -7.24 4.44 12.32
N LEU A 98 -7.54 3.82 11.19
CA LEU A 98 -7.73 4.54 9.95
C LEU A 98 -9.00 5.38 10.02
N THR A 99 -8.91 6.64 9.57
CA THR A 99 -10.09 7.45 9.30
C THR A 99 -10.74 6.97 8.00
N PRO A 100 -12.06 7.10 7.84
CA PRO A 100 -12.72 6.77 6.59
C PRO A 100 -12.11 7.53 5.40
N TYR A 101 -12.12 6.90 4.24
CA TYR A 101 -11.67 7.55 3.00
C TYR A 101 -12.47 8.83 2.75
N ASP A 102 -11.77 9.93 2.53
CA ASP A 102 -12.37 11.26 2.35
C ASP A 102 -12.03 11.92 1.00
N GLY A 103 -11.27 11.23 0.16
CA GLY A 103 -10.82 11.74 -1.14
C GLY A 103 -9.65 12.73 -1.09
N LYS A 104 -9.08 12.98 0.09
CA LYS A 104 -8.03 14.00 0.28
C LYS A 104 -6.62 13.44 0.36
N SER A 105 -6.48 12.16 0.71
CA SER A 105 -5.20 11.50 0.91
C SER A 105 -5.09 10.26 0.03
N ILE A 106 -4.52 9.17 0.54
CA ILE A 106 -4.38 7.92 -0.20
C ILE A 106 -5.74 7.31 -0.55
N GLU A 107 -5.78 6.59 -1.66
CA GLU A 107 -6.96 5.85 -2.13
C GLU A 107 -6.88 4.37 -1.81
N GLY A 108 -5.68 3.84 -1.65
CA GLY A 108 -5.45 2.42 -1.45
C GLY A 108 -4.42 2.11 -0.38
N ILE A 109 -4.50 0.89 0.11
CA ILE A 109 -3.57 0.34 1.10
C ILE A 109 -3.07 -1.00 0.58
N ARG A 110 -1.74 -1.14 0.52
CA ARG A 110 -1.08 -2.39 0.22
C ARG A 110 -0.81 -3.12 1.53
N LEU A 111 -1.42 -4.28 1.69
CA LEU A 111 -1.34 -5.08 2.91
C LEU A 111 -0.43 -6.29 2.65
N THR A 112 0.69 -6.34 3.36
CA THR A 112 1.63 -7.47 3.28
C THR A 112 1.50 -8.35 4.52
N PHE A 113 1.66 -9.65 4.31
CA PHE A 113 1.46 -10.65 5.35
C PHE A 113 2.22 -11.93 5.03
N HIS A 114 2.57 -12.67 6.08
CA HIS A 114 3.17 -14.00 5.98
C HIS A 114 2.08 -15.08 5.99
N LYS A 115 2.45 -16.30 5.65
CA LYS A 115 1.53 -17.43 5.55
C LYS A 115 0.69 -17.65 6.81
N ASN A 116 1.29 -17.49 7.98
CA ASN A 116 0.60 -17.66 9.28
C ASN A 116 -0.33 -16.47 9.62
N GLU A 117 -0.33 -15.42 8.82
CA GLU A 117 -1.11 -14.20 9.04
C GLU A 117 -2.26 -14.04 8.04
N ILE A 118 -2.53 -15.03 7.19
CA ILE A 118 -3.52 -14.93 6.10
C ILE A 118 -4.90 -14.54 6.64
N ASP A 119 -5.38 -15.22 7.69
CA ASP A 119 -6.72 -14.95 8.22
C ASP A 119 -6.81 -13.56 8.87
N LEU A 120 -5.75 -13.13 9.55
CA LEU A 120 -5.66 -11.77 10.08
C LEU A 120 -5.65 -10.73 8.96
N ALA A 121 -4.90 -10.99 7.89
CA ALA A 121 -4.83 -10.11 6.73
C ALA A 121 -6.20 -9.95 6.06
N ILE A 122 -6.97 -11.03 5.95
CA ILE A 122 -8.34 -10.99 5.40
C ILE A 122 -9.25 -10.17 6.30
N GLU A 123 -9.18 -10.35 7.61
CA GLU A 123 -9.93 -9.55 8.58
C GLU A 123 -9.62 -8.05 8.43
N TRP A 124 -8.33 -7.71 8.37
CA TRP A 124 -7.89 -6.32 8.19
C TRP A 124 -8.31 -5.76 6.84
N ALA A 125 -8.23 -6.57 5.79
CA ALA A 125 -8.68 -6.16 4.46
C ALA A 125 -10.17 -5.76 4.46
N HIS A 126 -11.02 -6.51 5.15
CA HIS A 126 -12.43 -6.16 5.29
C HIS A 126 -12.63 -4.84 6.01
N ILE A 127 -11.89 -4.59 7.10
CA ILE A 127 -11.96 -3.32 7.83
C ILE A 127 -11.55 -2.15 6.91
N ILE A 128 -10.45 -2.32 6.19
CA ILE A 128 -9.92 -1.30 5.28
C ILE A 128 -10.92 -1.01 4.15
N MET A 129 -11.49 -2.06 3.55
CA MET A 129 -12.48 -1.92 2.48
C MET A 129 -13.76 -1.24 2.96
N GLU A 130 -14.25 -1.59 4.15
CA GLU A 130 -15.42 -0.95 4.76
C GLU A 130 -15.20 0.56 4.98
N LYS A 131 -13.97 0.99 5.22
CA LYS A 131 -13.61 2.40 5.33
C LYS A 131 -13.45 3.13 3.99
N GLY A 132 -13.64 2.43 2.88
CA GLY A 132 -13.67 2.99 1.53
C GLY A 132 -12.35 2.95 0.76
N TYR A 133 -11.30 2.35 1.32
CA TYR A 133 -10.01 2.22 0.66
C TYR A 133 -9.97 1.00 -0.26
N ARG A 134 -9.23 1.10 -1.35
CA ARG A 134 -8.87 -0.05 -2.17
C ARG A 134 -7.78 -0.85 -1.48
N VAL A 135 -7.86 -2.18 -1.52
CA VAL A 135 -6.89 -3.06 -0.87
C VAL A 135 -6.11 -3.84 -1.91
N PHE A 136 -4.80 -3.81 -1.75
CA PHE A 136 -3.83 -4.59 -2.52
C PHE A 136 -3.26 -5.65 -1.59
N MET A 137 -3.54 -6.92 -1.87
CA MET A 137 -3.06 -8.03 -1.05
C MET A 137 -1.74 -8.55 -1.60
N GLN A 138 -0.72 -8.59 -0.74
CA GLN A 138 0.62 -9.02 -1.13
C GLN A 138 1.21 -9.98 -0.10
N PRO A 139 1.08 -11.30 -0.32
CA PRO A 139 1.75 -12.27 0.52
C PRO A 139 3.27 -12.17 0.33
N VAL A 140 4.02 -12.33 1.40
CA VAL A 140 5.48 -12.41 1.37
C VAL A 140 5.93 -13.84 1.65
N GLY A 141 7.09 -14.23 1.14
CA GLY A 141 7.64 -15.56 1.34
C GLY A 141 6.84 -16.67 0.65
N THR A 142 6.29 -16.40 -0.54
CA THR A 142 5.49 -17.39 -1.28
C THR A 142 6.29 -18.64 -1.66
N VAL A 143 7.59 -18.56 -1.70
CA VAL A 143 8.49 -19.71 -1.89
C VAL A 143 8.31 -20.78 -0.79
N PHE A 144 7.85 -20.39 0.39
CA PHE A 144 7.60 -21.30 1.51
C PHE A 144 6.19 -21.92 1.51
N TYR A 145 5.36 -21.56 0.52
CA TYR A 145 4.03 -22.14 0.37
C TYR A 145 4.11 -23.44 -0.42
N SER A 146 3.36 -24.47 0.03
CA SER A 146 3.12 -25.63 -0.82
C SER A 146 2.14 -25.27 -1.94
N ASP A 147 2.03 -26.13 -2.95
CA ASP A 147 1.07 -25.93 -4.03
C ASP A 147 -0.38 -25.85 -3.52
N ILE A 148 -0.71 -26.71 -2.55
CA ILE A 148 -2.05 -26.71 -1.93
C ILE A 148 -2.28 -25.42 -1.17
N GLU A 149 -1.29 -24.92 -0.42
CA GLU A 149 -1.38 -23.66 0.32
C GLU A 149 -1.55 -22.47 -0.63
N LEU A 150 -0.85 -22.45 -1.78
CA LEU A 150 -1.03 -21.41 -2.79
C LEU A 150 -2.44 -21.45 -3.39
N LEU A 151 -2.97 -22.64 -3.70
CA LEU A 151 -4.33 -22.77 -4.21
C LEU A 151 -5.35 -22.27 -3.20
N GLN A 152 -5.19 -22.62 -1.93
CA GLN A 152 -6.06 -22.13 -0.86
C GLN A 152 -6.01 -20.61 -0.71
N LEU A 153 -4.82 -20.03 -0.84
CA LEU A 153 -4.65 -18.57 -0.81
C LEU A 153 -5.38 -17.92 -2.00
N VAL A 154 -5.23 -18.45 -3.19
CA VAL A 154 -5.93 -17.93 -4.40
C VAL A 154 -7.44 -17.99 -4.21
N GLU A 155 -7.96 -19.10 -3.67
CA GLU A 155 -9.40 -19.22 -3.39
C GLU A 155 -9.88 -18.17 -2.39
N LYS A 156 -9.13 -17.94 -1.31
CA LYS A 156 -9.44 -16.91 -0.32
C LYS A 156 -9.42 -15.51 -0.94
N MET A 157 -8.46 -15.23 -1.81
CA MET A 157 -8.39 -13.95 -2.52
C MET A 157 -9.54 -13.77 -3.50
N ASN A 158 -9.95 -14.84 -4.20
CA ASN A 158 -11.13 -14.80 -5.06
C ASN A 158 -12.42 -14.50 -4.30
N GLN A 159 -12.53 -14.96 -3.06
CA GLN A 159 -13.67 -14.66 -2.20
C GLN A 159 -13.61 -13.24 -1.64
N LEU A 160 -12.43 -12.78 -1.25
CA LEU A 160 -12.21 -11.43 -0.71
C LEU A 160 -12.45 -10.36 -1.77
N LYS A 161 -12.06 -10.61 -3.01
CA LYS A 161 -12.13 -9.66 -4.15
C LYS A 161 -11.42 -8.34 -3.85
N PRO A 162 -10.11 -8.36 -3.51
CA PRO A 162 -9.36 -7.14 -3.34
C PRO A 162 -9.21 -6.40 -4.67
N TYR A 163 -8.80 -5.15 -4.63
CA TYR A 163 -8.50 -4.38 -5.84
C TYR A 163 -7.38 -5.04 -6.66
N ALA A 164 -6.36 -5.58 -5.97
CA ALA A 164 -5.29 -6.32 -6.60
C ALA A 164 -4.75 -7.40 -5.65
N PHE A 165 -4.19 -8.44 -6.24
CA PHE A 165 -3.51 -9.51 -5.56
C PHE A 165 -2.23 -9.83 -6.31
N TYR A 166 -1.08 -9.69 -5.64
CA TYR A 166 0.22 -9.93 -6.22
C TYR A 166 0.94 -11.07 -5.52
N ILE A 167 1.40 -12.05 -6.29
CA ILE A 167 2.34 -13.05 -5.82
C ILE A 167 3.73 -12.59 -6.26
N VAL A 168 4.63 -12.39 -5.30
CA VAL A 168 6.00 -11.92 -5.52
C VAL A 168 6.96 -13.02 -5.07
N ASP A 169 7.86 -13.39 -5.91
CA ASP A 169 8.92 -14.35 -5.59
C ASP A 169 10.04 -13.71 -4.76
#